data_667a617a7a2936b9339661dd3a2aa332
#
_entry.id   667a617a7a2936b9339661dd3a2aa332
#
_cell.length_a   1.000
_cell.length_b   1.000
_cell.length_c   1.000
_cell.angle_alpha   90.00
_cell.angle_beta   90.00
_cell.angle_gamma   90.00
#
_symmetry.space_group_name_H-M   'P 1'
#
loop_
_entity.id
_entity.type
_entity.pdbx_description
1 polymer ?
#
loop_
_entity_poly.entity_id
_entity_poly.type
_entity_poly.pdbx_seq_one_letter_code
_entity_poly.pdbx_strand_id
1 'polypeptide(L)' 'MARDLGPRGITVNLVHPGPTNSDMNPEDGEQAEAQRQMIAVGHYGQPEDIAAAVTFLASPAAGQISGTGLDVDGGLNA' A
#
# COMPACT_ATOMS: atom_id res chain seq x y z
N MET A 1 -5.66 -13.03 -13.29
CA MET A 1 -6.55 -13.46 -12.19
C MET A 1 -7.81 -12.59 -12.08
N ALA A 2 -7.67 -11.26 -12.12
CA ALA A 2 -8.85 -10.38 -12.04
C ALA A 2 -9.85 -10.63 -13.18
N ARG A 3 -9.36 -10.86 -14.38
CA ARG A 3 -10.21 -11.12 -15.55
C ARG A 3 -10.97 -12.44 -15.43
N ASP A 4 -10.35 -13.46 -14.82
CA ASP A 4 -10.96 -14.78 -14.66
C ASP A 4 -12.03 -14.77 -13.56
N LEU A 5 -11.81 -13.99 -12.50
CA LEU A 5 -12.67 -13.97 -11.32
C LEU A 5 -13.73 -12.88 -11.37
N GLY A 6 -13.54 -11.86 -12.25
CA GLY A 6 -14.49 -10.76 -12.39
C GLY A 6 -15.94 -11.20 -12.65
N PRO A 7 -16.20 -12.15 -13.58
CA PRO A 7 -17.56 -12.61 -13.84
C PRO A 7 -18.24 -13.26 -12.63
N ARG A 8 -17.45 -13.66 -11.63
CA ARG A 8 -17.97 -14.24 -10.39
C ARG A 8 -18.20 -13.19 -9.29
N GLY A 9 -18.03 -11.92 -9.63
CA GLY A 9 -18.19 -10.83 -8.67
C GLY A 9 -16.99 -10.65 -7.71
N ILE A 10 -15.82 -11.16 -8.11
CA ILE A 10 -14.61 -11.10 -7.29
C ILE A 10 -13.64 -10.08 -7.89
N THR A 11 -13.15 -9.14 -7.08
CA THR A 11 -12.10 -8.23 -7.48
C THR A 11 -10.75 -8.72 -6.96
N VAL A 12 -9.69 -8.48 -7.75
CA VAL A 12 -8.33 -8.87 -7.40
C VAL A 12 -7.41 -7.67 -7.61
N ASN A 13 -6.77 -7.23 -6.56
CA ASN A 13 -5.87 -6.08 -6.58
C ASN A 13 -4.60 -6.40 -5.79
N LEU A 14 -3.55 -5.60 -6.04
CA LEU A 14 -2.30 -5.67 -5.30
C LEU A 14 -2.13 -4.40 -4.50
N VAL A 15 -1.52 -4.52 -3.32
CA VAL A 15 -1.10 -3.36 -2.52
C VAL A 15 0.41 -3.40 -2.44
N HIS A 16 1.06 -2.29 -2.80
CA HIS A 16 2.51 -2.15 -2.80
C HIS A 16 2.91 -1.19 -1.69
N PRO A 17 3.28 -1.68 -0.49
CA PRO A 17 3.72 -0.80 0.57
C PRO A 17 5.12 -0.27 0.31
N GLY A 18 5.38 0.97 0.70
CA GLY A 18 6.73 1.52 0.80
C GLY A 18 7.31 1.28 2.19
N PRO A 19 8.33 2.07 2.59
CA PRO A 19 8.89 1.95 3.93
C PRO A 19 7.82 2.14 4.98
N THR A 20 7.61 1.09 5.76
CA THR A 20 6.57 1.04 6.79
C THR A 20 7.23 0.70 8.10
N ASN A 21 6.87 1.43 9.16
CA ASN A 21 7.45 1.21 10.47
C ASN A 21 7.13 -0.19 10.98
N SER A 22 8.18 -0.96 11.25
CA SER A 22 8.07 -2.34 11.72
C SER A 22 9.32 -2.71 12.48
N ASP A 23 9.32 -3.88 13.14
CA ASP A 23 10.50 -4.36 13.86
C ASP A 23 11.70 -4.58 12.91
N MET A 24 11.44 -4.98 11.67
CA MET A 24 12.50 -5.23 10.69
C MET A 24 12.98 -3.96 9.98
N ASN A 25 12.15 -2.90 9.96
CA ASN A 25 12.49 -1.62 9.34
C ASN A 25 11.91 -0.49 10.18
N PRO A 26 12.48 -0.26 11.37
CA PRO A 26 11.94 0.76 12.28
C PRO A 26 12.17 2.17 11.75
N GLU A 27 11.20 3.06 11.99
CA GLU A 27 11.28 4.46 11.54
C GLU A 27 12.36 5.27 12.25
N ASP A 28 12.90 4.75 13.36
CA ASP A 28 14.02 5.35 14.10
C ASP A 28 15.33 4.57 13.90
N GLY A 29 15.38 3.68 12.91
CA GLY A 29 16.58 2.90 12.62
C GLY A 29 17.69 3.73 11.96
N GLU A 30 18.87 3.12 11.83
CA GLU A 30 20.06 3.80 11.32
C GLU A 30 19.91 4.30 9.90
N GLN A 31 19.12 3.59 9.06
CA GLN A 31 18.93 3.94 7.65
C GLN A 31 17.64 4.73 7.41
N ALA A 32 16.88 5.01 8.46
CA ALA A 32 15.56 5.61 8.32
C ALA A 32 15.61 7.00 7.71
N GLU A 33 16.61 7.81 8.06
CA GLU A 33 16.71 9.17 7.53
C GLU A 33 16.91 9.17 6.01
N ALA A 34 17.78 8.29 5.51
CA ALA A 34 18.00 8.18 4.08
C ALA A 34 16.73 7.74 3.36
N GLN A 35 15.97 6.81 3.93
CA GLN A 35 14.71 6.38 3.36
C GLN A 35 13.66 7.48 3.39
N ARG A 36 13.58 8.25 4.49
CA ARG A 36 12.63 9.37 4.57
C ARG A 36 12.86 10.40 3.48
N GLN A 37 14.12 10.66 3.11
CA GLN A 37 14.42 11.61 2.04
C GLN A 37 13.93 11.16 0.68
N MET A 38 13.76 9.86 0.48
CA MET A 38 13.25 9.29 -0.77
C MET A 38 11.73 9.24 -0.82
N ILE A 39 11.06 9.39 0.32
CA ILE A 39 9.59 9.34 0.40
C ILE A 39 9.06 10.75 0.18
N ALA A 40 8.15 10.92 -0.81
CA ALA A 40 7.66 12.25 -1.16
C ALA A 40 6.97 12.97 0.01
N VAL A 41 6.20 12.23 0.83
CA VAL A 41 5.55 12.84 1.99
C VAL A 41 6.48 12.99 3.19
N GLY A 42 7.69 12.43 3.13
CA GLY A 42 8.75 12.70 4.09
C GLY A 42 8.71 11.89 5.38
N HIS A 43 7.85 10.90 5.49
CA HIS A 43 7.80 10.04 6.67
C HIS A 43 7.42 8.61 6.29
N TYR A 44 7.76 7.66 7.16
CA TYR A 44 7.38 6.27 7.01
C TYR A 44 5.87 6.11 7.09
N GLY A 45 5.35 5.11 6.36
CA GLY A 45 4.00 4.64 6.59
C GLY A 45 3.90 3.89 7.91
N GLN A 46 2.70 3.82 8.44
CA GLN A 46 2.39 2.99 9.60
C GLN A 46 1.61 1.77 9.14
N PRO A 47 1.62 0.67 9.92
CA PRO A 47 0.82 -0.51 9.56
C PRO A 47 -0.65 -0.16 9.30
N GLU A 48 -1.18 0.82 10.02
CA GLU A 48 -2.57 1.29 9.85
C GLU A 48 -2.82 1.89 8.47
N ASP A 49 -1.81 2.50 7.84
CA ASP A 49 -1.94 3.05 6.50
C ASP A 49 -2.15 1.94 5.47
N ILE A 50 -1.41 0.85 5.62
CA ILE A 50 -1.56 -0.32 4.75
C ILE A 50 -2.92 -0.99 5.01
N ALA A 51 -3.29 -1.15 6.27
CA ALA A 51 -4.56 -1.74 6.65
C ALA A 51 -5.74 -0.94 6.09
N ALA A 52 -5.66 0.40 6.10
CA ALA A 52 -6.70 1.26 5.55
C ALA A 52 -6.89 1.03 4.05
N ALA A 53 -5.79 0.88 3.29
CA ALA A 53 -5.84 0.61 1.86
C ALA A 53 -6.49 -0.75 1.57
N VAL A 54 -6.09 -1.78 2.31
CA VAL A 54 -6.67 -3.12 2.16
C VAL A 54 -8.16 -3.11 2.49
N THR A 55 -8.54 -2.47 3.58
CA THR A 55 -9.94 -2.37 4.01
C THR A 55 -10.77 -1.65 2.95
N PHE A 56 -10.27 -0.56 2.37
CA PHE A 56 -10.97 0.15 1.30
C PHE A 56 -11.19 -0.77 0.09
N LEU A 57 -10.13 -1.45 -0.37
CA LEU A 57 -10.23 -2.33 -1.55
C LEU A 57 -11.18 -3.51 -1.30
N ALA A 58 -11.34 -3.93 -0.07
CA ALA A 58 -12.25 -5.01 0.31
C ALA A 58 -13.69 -4.54 0.51
N SER A 59 -13.93 -3.22 0.49
CA SER A 59 -15.24 -2.66 0.80
C SER A 59 -16.14 -2.62 -0.45
N PRO A 60 -17.48 -2.52 -0.26
CA PRO A 60 -18.39 -2.34 -1.40
C PRO A 60 -18.11 -1.08 -2.21
N ALA A 61 -17.55 -0.04 -1.59
CA ALA A 61 -17.20 1.19 -2.29
C ALA A 61 -16.15 0.97 -3.39
N ALA A 62 -15.35 -0.09 -3.30
CA ALA A 62 -14.31 -0.42 -4.27
C ALA A 62 -14.77 -1.48 -5.29
N GLY A 63 -16.06 -1.69 -5.46
CA GLY A 63 -16.61 -2.76 -6.30
C GLY A 63 -16.24 -2.68 -7.77
N GLN A 64 -15.88 -1.50 -8.27
CA GLN A 64 -15.42 -1.32 -9.66
C GLN A 64 -13.90 -1.32 -9.80
N ILE A 65 -13.17 -1.53 -8.71
CA ILE A 65 -11.69 -1.54 -8.73
C ILE A 65 -11.23 -2.99 -8.77
N SER A 66 -10.59 -3.37 -9.87
CA SER A 66 -10.03 -4.71 -10.04
C SER A 66 -8.89 -4.69 -11.05
N GLY A 67 -7.90 -5.52 -10.83
CA GLY A 67 -6.75 -5.63 -11.71
C GLY A 67 -5.72 -4.53 -11.55
N THR A 68 -5.77 -3.76 -10.46
CA THR A 68 -4.86 -2.64 -10.25
C THR A 68 -3.83 -2.93 -9.15
N GLY A 69 -2.75 -2.16 -9.15
CA GLY A 69 -1.81 -2.07 -8.05
C GLY A 69 -1.96 -0.72 -7.37
N LEU A 70 -2.10 -0.71 -6.06
CA LEU A 70 -2.21 0.50 -5.28
C LEU A 70 -0.92 0.70 -4.48
N ASP A 71 -0.20 1.77 -4.78
CA ASP A 71 1.02 2.11 -4.06
C ASP A 71 0.66 2.87 -2.78
N VAL A 72 1.13 2.34 -1.65
CA VAL A 72 0.96 2.96 -0.34
C VAL A 72 2.36 3.23 0.20
N ASP A 73 3.06 4.15 -0.46
CA ASP A 73 4.49 4.35 -0.28
C ASP A 73 4.88 5.81 -0.04
N GLY A 74 3.90 6.66 0.22
CA GLY A 74 4.14 8.09 0.43
C GLY A 74 4.71 8.80 -0.79
N GLY A 75 4.57 8.21 -1.97
CA GLY A 75 5.08 8.78 -3.21
C GLY A 75 6.51 8.38 -3.54
N LEU A 76 7.03 7.32 -2.92
CA LEU A 76 8.40 6.86 -3.18
C LEU A 76 8.65 6.59 -4.67
N ASN A 77 7.66 6.03 -5.35
CA ASN A 77 7.75 5.69 -6.78
C ASN A 77 7.12 6.75 -7.69
N ALA A 78 6.83 7.91 -7.16
CA ALA A 78 6.20 8.97 -7.94
C ALA A 78 7.18 9.61 -8.93
#